data_1e49d144baac8914071d6a95f8ada962
#
_entry.id   1e49d144baac8914071d6a95f8ada962
#
_cell.length_a   1.000
_cell.length_b   1.000
_cell.length_c   1.000
_cell.angle_alpha   90.00
_cell.angle_beta   90.00
_cell.angle_gamma   90.00
#
_symmetry.space_group_name_H-M   'P 1'
#
loop_
_entity.id
_entity.type
_entity.pdbx_description
1 polymer ?
#
loop_
_entity_poly.entity_id
_entity_poly.type
_entity_poly.pdbx_seq_one_letter_code
_entity_poly.pdbx_strand_id
1 'polypeptide(L)'
;MKRQKLNSRRTAALLASTLVLSQAEPILALADVKVETAAETVTDENAVVITSVDDLVQMSKNCVSESYSKGKTFVLTQDISLDGSDFQLIAVFAGSFQGNGHVISGLNITISGSNLGLFRYIEADGAVRGLIVKGNVKPDGSKKQIGGIVGTNRGTIENCEFHGMVSGQEAIGGIAGTNEEGAVIRGCKSYSVTTGNNKTGG
;
A
#
# COMPACT_ATOMS: atom_id res chain seq x y z
N MET A 1 1.41 40.94 -21.21
CA MET A 1 2.01 40.42 -19.96
C MET A 1 1.49 39.02 -19.69
N LYS A 2 2.29 37.99 -20.03
CA LYS A 2 1.94 36.57 -19.78
C LYS A 2 2.46 36.17 -18.40
N ARG A 3 1.58 35.82 -17.47
CA ARG A 3 1.97 35.24 -16.18
C ARG A 3 2.32 33.77 -16.38
N GLN A 4 3.60 33.41 -16.22
CA GLN A 4 4.04 32.04 -16.11
C GLN A 4 3.58 31.49 -14.76
N LYS A 5 2.84 30.37 -14.80
CA LYS A 5 2.59 29.53 -13.62
C LYS A 5 3.84 28.76 -13.30
N LEU A 6 4.46 29.09 -12.19
CA LEU A 6 5.61 28.38 -11.63
C LEU A 6 5.09 27.08 -10.97
N ASN A 7 5.27 25.96 -11.66
CA ASN A 7 5.05 24.65 -11.04
C ASN A 7 6.22 24.39 -10.07
N SER A 8 5.95 24.49 -8.78
CA SER A 8 6.91 24.13 -7.75
C SER A 8 7.05 22.60 -7.69
N ARG A 9 8.01 22.07 -8.43
CA ARG A 9 8.49 20.70 -8.24
C ARG A 9 9.26 20.67 -6.92
N ARG A 10 8.71 20.03 -5.90
CA ARG A 10 9.46 19.72 -4.68
C ARG A 10 10.40 18.57 -4.97
N THR A 11 11.63 18.89 -5.32
CA THR A 11 12.75 17.94 -5.30
C THR A 11 13.17 17.77 -3.85
N ALA A 12 12.90 16.61 -3.26
CA ALA A 12 13.47 16.26 -1.96
C ALA A 12 14.95 15.92 -2.17
N ALA A 13 15.83 16.88 -1.89
CA ALA A 13 17.27 16.63 -1.82
C ALA A 13 17.58 16.01 -0.45
N LEU A 14 17.89 14.71 -0.42
CA LEU A 14 18.46 14.07 0.75
C LEU A 14 19.96 14.33 0.77
N LEU A 15 20.44 15.03 1.81
CA LEU A 15 21.86 15.27 2.06
C LEU A 15 22.58 13.96 2.39
N ALA A 16 23.46 13.53 1.51
CA ALA A 16 24.42 12.45 1.79
C ALA A 16 25.54 13.01 2.68
N SER A 17 25.64 12.55 3.91
CA SER A 17 26.79 12.79 4.76
C SER A 17 27.89 11.78 4.42
N THR A 18 28.96 12.24 3.79
CA THR A 18 30.19 11.48 3.56
C THR A 18 30.99 11.36 4.85
N LEU A 19 31.14 10.14 5.36
CA LEU A 19 32.01 9.83 6.47
C LEU A 19 33.46 9.63 5.97
N VAL A 20 34.36 10.54 6.34
CA VAL A 20 35.80 10.40 6.12
C VAL A 20 36.39 9.46 7.18
N LEU A 21 36.92 8.32 6.75
CA LEU A 21 37.63 7.39 7.63
C LEU A 21 39.05 7.88 7.85
N SER A 22 39.37 8.31 9.08
CA SER A 22 40.72 8.54 9.56
C SER A 22 41.22 7.29 10.25
N GLN A 23 42.40 6.80 9.87
CA GLN A 23 43.02 5.60 10.41
C GLN A 23 43.67 5.85 11.77
N ALA A 24 43.39 5.05 12.78
CA ALA A 24 44.27 4.68 13.88
C ALA A 24 43.78 3.41 14.55
N GLU A 25 44.70 2.48 14.80
CA GLU A 25 44.60 1.10 15.29
C GLU A 25 44.29 0.95 16.80
N PRO A 26 44.28 -0.30 17.37
CA PRO A 26 43.01 -1.05 17.61
C PRO A 26 42.80 -1.23 19.14
N ILE A 27 41.56 -1.31 19.58
CA ILE A 27 41.18 -1.99 20.85
C ILE A 27 39.82 -2.64 20.70
N LEU A 28 39.74 -3.94 21.01
CA LEU A 28 38.55 -4.76 21.09
C LEU A 28 37.46 -4.11 21.97
N ALA A 29 36.32 -3.84 21.39
CA ALA A 29 35.04 -3.82 22.10
C ALA A 29 33.97 -4.24 21.10
N LEU A 30 33.29 -5.35 21.36
CA LEU A 30 32.02 -5.69 20.71
C LEU A 30 31.03 -4.57 21.06
N ALA A 31 30.81 -3.69 20.12
CA ALA A 31 29.71 -2.72 20.16
C ALA A 31 28.82 -2.98 18.95
N ASP A 32 27.54 -3.05 19.21
CA ASP A 32 26.45 -3.28 18.28
C ASP A 32 26.69 -2.62 16.92
N VAL A 33 26.88 -3.42 15.88
CA VAL A 33 26.83 -2.94 14.51
C VAL A 33 25.37 -2.65 14.20
N LYS A 34 24.99 -1.40 14.38
CA LYS A 34 23.76 -0.87 13.86
C LYS A 34 23.90 -0.81 12.35
N VAL A 35 23.36 -1.80 11.66
CA VAL A 35 23.25 -1.78 10.19
C VAL A 35 22.26 -0.68 9.86
N GLU A 36 22.77 0.50 9.52
CA GLU A 36 21.97 1.51 8.83
C GLU A 36 21.66 0.95 7.45
N THR A 37 20.43 0.49 7.26
CA THR A 37 19.92 0.17 5.93
C THR A 37 19.94 1.44 5.10
N ALA A 38 20.79 1.44 4.07
CA ALA A 38 20.84 2.51 3.08
C ALA A 38 19.41 2.74 2.54
N ALA A 39 18.91 3.97 2.68
CA ALA A 39 17.68 4.37 2.03
C ALA A 39 17.90 4.21 0.51
N GLU A 40 17.18 3.28 -0.11
CA GLU A 40 17.19 3.13 -1.56
C GLU A 40 16.75 4.46 -2.18
N THR A 41 17.65 5.07 -2.95
CA THR A 41 17.32 6.26 -3.73
C THR A 41 16.36 5.86 -4.83
N VAL A 42 15.11 6.29 -4.71
CA VAL A 42 14.11 6.10 -5.77
C VAL A 42 14.52 6.99 -6.95
N THR A 43 15.11 6.37 -7.98
CA THR A 43 15.56 7.06 -9.21
C THR A 43 14.52 7.04 -10.33
N ASP A 44 13.32 6.51 -10.06
CA ASP A 44 12.22 6.47 -11.02
C ASP A 44 11.58 7.86 -11.17
N GLU A 45 11.67 8.47 -12.35
CA GLU A 45 11.07 9.78 -12.65
C GLU A 45 9.54 9.80 -12.49
N ASN A 46 8.90 8.65 -12.47
CA ASN A 46 7.47 8.48 -12.26
C ASN A 46 7.11 8.10 -10.81
N ALA A 47 8.08 8.14 -9.90
CA ALA A 47 7.84 7.81 -8.52
C ALA A 47 7.05 8.91 -7.79
N VAL A 48 6.01 8.48 -7.09
CA VAL A 48 5.20 9.29 -6.17
C VAL A 48 5.49 8.81 -4.75
N VAL A 49 6.18 9.64 -3.97
CA VAL A 49 6.53 9.30 -2.59
C VAL A 49 5.36 9.58 -1.67
N ILE A 50 4.97 8.60 -0.87
CA ILE A 50 3.92 8.67 0.13
C ILE A 50 4.58 8.78 1.51
N THR A 51 4.49 9.96 2.11
CA THR A 51 5.11 10.29 3.41
C THR A 51 4.11 10.65 4.49
N SER A 52 2.84 10.79 4.14
CA SER A 52 1.80 11.24 5.07
C SER A 52 0.45 10.61 4.75
N VAL A 53 -0.47 10.70 5.71
CA VAL A 53 -1.87 10.32 5.48
C VAL A 53 -2.51 11.17 4.39
N ASP A 54 -2.15 12.45 4.29
CA ASP A 54 -2.68 13.36 3.26
C ASP A 54 -2.25 12.92 1.86
N ASP A 55 -1.00 12.44 1.67
CA ASP A 55 -0.55 11.90 0.38
C ASP A 55 -1.39 10.68 -0.02
N LEU A 56 -1.67 9.79 0.95
CA LEU A 56 -2.48 8.60 0.70
C LEU A 56 -3.95 8.96 0.43
N VAL A 57 -4.50 9.96 1.11
CA VAL A 57 -5.84 10.51 0.86
C VAL A 57 -5.91 11.11 -0.54
N GLN A 58 -4.92 11.89 -0.95
CA GLN A 58 -4.88 12.44 -2.31
C GLN A 58 -4.77 11.35 -3.37
N MET A 59 -3.94 10.34 -3.14
CA MET A 59 -3.86 9.17 -4.01
C MET A 59 -5.22 8.48 -4.15
N SER A 60 -5.92 8.24 -3.03
CA SER A 60 -7.23 7.58 -3.05
C SER A 60 -8.28 8.37 -3.84
N LYS A 61 -8.30 9.69 -3.67
CA LYS A 61 -9.22 10.59 -4.40
C LYS A 61 -8.92 10.67 -5.90
N ASN A 62 -7.67 10.48 -6.31
CA ASN A 62 -7.26 10.56 -7.71
C ASN A 62 -7.35 9.21 -8.45
N CYS A 63 -7.28 8.08 -7.74
CA CYS A 63 -7.36 6.73 -8.31
C CYS A 63 -8.81 6.31 -8.62
N VAL A 64 -9.58 7.18 -9.26
CA VAL A 64 -10.96 6.88 -9.73
C VAL A 64 -10.97 6.15 -11.07
N SER A 65 -9.86 6.18 -11.80
CA SER A 65 -9.62 5.45 -13.04
C SER A 65 -8.17 4.96 -13.09
N GLU A 66 -7.89 3.97 -13.93
CA GLU A 66 -6.54 3.43 -14.11
C GLU A 66 -5.52 4.46 -14.59
N SER A 67 -5.95 5.43 -15.41
CA SER A 67 -5.08 6.42 -16.06
C SER A 67 -4.26 7.25 -15.07
N TYR A 68 -4.74 7.46 -13.85
CA TYR A 68 -3.99 8.22 -12.86
C TYR A 68 -2.77 7.45 -12.34
N SER A 69 -2.91 6.17 -12.09
CA SER A 69 -1.87 5.33 -11.48
C SER A 69 -1.03 4.56 -12.50
N LYS A 70 -1.54 4.35 -13.72
CA LYS A 70 -0.86 3.57 -14.76
C LYS A 70 0.52 4.15 -15.09
N GLY A 71 1.53 3.27 -15.07
CA GLY A 71 2.92 3.63 -15.33
C GLY A 71 3.61 4.44 -14.22
N LYS A 72 2.98 4.60 -13.06
CA LYS A 72 3.57 5.27 -11.89
C LYS A 72 3.94 4.26 -10.81
N THR A 73 4.98 4.61 -10.07
CA THR A 73 5.40 3.89 -8.86
C THR A 73 5.07 4.74 -7.63
N PHE A 74 4.26 4.21 -6.72
CA PHE A 74 3.94 4.82 -5.44
C PHE A 74 4.79 4.15 -4.37
N VAL A 75 5.55 4.93 -3.61
CA VAL A 75 6.53 4.43 -2.64
C VAL A 75 6.15 4.89 -1.25
N LEU A 76 5.76 3.96 -0.40
CA LEU A 76 5.52 4.23 1.02
C LEU A 76 6.87 4.26 1.75
N THR A 77 7.13 5.33 2.51
CA THR A 77 8.43 5.55 3.15
C THR A 77 8.36 5.57 4.68
N GLN A 78 7.17 5.46 5.23
CA GLN A 78 6.93 5.34 6.68
C GLN A 78 5.55 4.72 6.94
N ASP A 79 5.33 4.32 8.19
CA ASP A 79 4.04 3.85 8.64
C ASP A 79 3.02 4.98 8.65
N ILE A 80 1.78 4.68 8.24
CA ILE A 80 0.69 5.66 8.19
C ILE A 80 -0.53 5.13 8.95
N SER A 81 -1.13 5.99 9.81
CA SER A 81 -2.45 5.75 10.38
C SER A 81 -3.53 6.48 9.59
N LEU A 82 -4.59 5.76 9.27
CA LEU A 82 -5.80 6.31 8.62
C LEU A 82 -6.81 6.86 9.63
N ASP A 83 -6.56 6.71 10.94
CA ASP A 83 -7.48 7.13 11.99
C ASP A 83 -7.76 8.64 11.91
N GLY A 84 -9.04 9.00 11.87
CA GLY A 84 -9.48 10.39 11.79
C GLY A 84 -9.24 11.08 10.45
N SER A 85 -8.80 10.35 9.41
CA SER A 85 -8.58 10.88 8.08
C SER A 85 -9.81 10.78 7.17
N ASP A 86 -9.82 11.55 6.08
CA ASP A 86 -10.81 11.47 5.01
C ASP A 86 -10.48 10.39 3.97
N PHE A 87 -9.68 9.37 4.34
CA PHE A 87 -9.29 8.31 3.43
C PHE A 87 -10.51 7.57 2.89
N GLN A 88 -10.55 7.42 1.58
CA GLN A 88 -11.49 6.55 0.88
C GLN A 88 -10.71 5.40 0.26
N LEU A 89 -11.36 4.23 0.09
CA LEU A 89 -10.71 3.14 -0.60
C LEU A 89 -10.20 3.55 -1.99
N ILE A 90 -9.07 2.99 -2.41
CA ILE A 90 -8.49 3.25 -3.72
C ILE A 90 -9.31 2.51 -4.77
N ALA A 91 -10.05 3.27 -5.61
CA ALA A 91 -11.09 2.68 -6.46
C ALA A 91 -10.50 1.82 -7.60
N VAL A 92 -9.55 2.34 -8.36
CA VAL A 92 -8.94 1.63 -9.49
C VAL A 92 -7.43 1.86 -9.48
N PHE A 93 -6.66 0.79 -9.43
CA PHE A 93 -5.20 0.87 -9.37
C PHE A 93 -4.52 0.03 -10.46
N ALA A 94 -3.74 0.69 -11.31
CA ALA A 94 -2.97 0.10 -12.40
C ALA A 94 -1.47 0.46 -12.37
N GLY A 95 -0.99 0.98 -11.24
CA GLY A 95 0.41 1.34 -11.01
C GLY A 95 1.19 0.29 -10.21
N SER A 96 2.39 0.65 -9.77
CA SER A 96 3.18 -0.13 -8.81
C SER A 96 3.12 0.53 -7.43
N PHE A 97 2.71 -0.18 -6.39
CA PHE A 97 2.73 0.28 -5.00
C PHE A 97 3.79 -0.50 -4.22
N GLN A 98 4.81 0.20 -3.76
CA GLN A 98 5.90 -0.35 -2.95
C GLN A 98 5.66 0.01 -1.48
N GLY A 99 5.24 -0.96 -0.70
CA GLY A 99 4.98 -0.79 0.73
C GLY A 99 6.24 -0.80 1.58
N ASN A 100 7.35 -1.38 1.08
CA ASN A 100 8.67 -1.43 1.73
C ASN A 100 8.64 -1.98 3.18
N GLY A 101 7.68 -2.84 3.50
CA GLY A 101 7.47 -3.35 4.85
C GLY A 101 6.76 -2.40 5.80
N HIS A 102 6.39 -1.20 5.35
CA HIS A 102 5.65 -0.25 6.16
C HIS A 102 4.19 -0.64 6.35
N VAL A 103 3.59 -0.07 7.39
CA VAL A 103 2.23 -0.37 7.84
C VAL A 103 1.28 0.75 7.46
N ILE A 104 0.16 0.40 6.84
CA ILE A 104 -1.05 1.25 6.80
C ILE A 104 -2.02 0.70 7.84
N SER A 105 -2.27 1.47 8.90
CA SER A 105 -3.15 1.09 10.01
C SER A 105 -4.43 1.92 10.04
N GLY A 106 -5.39 1.52 10.89
CA GLY A 106 -6.66 2.24 11.04
C GLY A 106 -7.64 2.07 9.88
N LEU A 107 -7.43 1.09 8.98
CA LEU A 107 -8.40 0.82 7.92
C LEU A 107 -9.73 0.42 8.52
N ASN A 108 -10.80 1.17 8.20
CA ASN A 108 -12.14 0.88 8.67
C ASN A 108 -13.18 1.08 7.56
N ILE A 109 -13.52 0.00 6.86
CA ILE A 109 -14.48 0.03 5.75
C ILE A 109 -15.81 -0.54 6.21
N THR A 110 -16.81 0.34 6.31
CA THR A 110 -18.20 0.01 6.71
C THR A 110 -19.22 0.32 5.62
N ILE A 111 -18.79 0.96 4.53
CA ILE A 111 -19.69 1.33 3.42
C ILE A 111 -20.32 0.09 2.77
N SER A 112 -21.58 0.20 2.38
CA SER A 112 -22.27 -0.87 1.63
C SER A 112 -21.67 -1.06 0.24
N GLY A 113 -21.64 -2.29 -0.24
CA GLY A 113 -21.22 -2.60 -1.60
C GLY A 113 -20.40 -3.87 -1.74
N SER A 114 -19.85 -4.03 -2.92
CA SER A 114 -18.99 -5.16 -3.31
C SER A 114 -17.62 -4.68 -3.77
N ASN A 115 -16.69 -5.60 -3.91
CA ASN A 115 -15.30 -5.33 -4.30
C ASN A 115 -14.64 -4.35 -3.32
N LEU A 116 -14.61 -4.68 -2.03
CA LEU A 116 -14.10 -3.79 -0.99
C LEU A 116 -12.82 -4.36 -0.36
N GLY A 117 -11.89 -3.45 -0.09
CA GLY A 117 -10.60 -3.64 0.53
C GLY A 117 -9.90 -2.28 0.59
N LEU A 118 -8.63 -2.22 0.97
CA LEU A 118 -7.84 -1.00 0.82
C LEU A 118 -7.88 -0.52 -0.65
N PHE A 119 -7.75 -1.47 -1.57
CA PHE A 119 -8.01 -1.29 -3.00
C PHE A 119 -9.35 -1.95 -3.35
N ARG A 120 -10.15 -1.28 -4.20
CA ARG A 120 -11.34 -1.92 -4.77
C ARG A 120 -10.96 -2.86 -5.90
N TYR A 121 -10.17 -2.36 -6.85
CA TYR A 121 -9.62 -3.12 -7.96
C TYR A 121 -8.13 -2.87 -8.11
N ILE A 122 -7.35 -3.94 -8.26
CA ILE A 122 -6.00 -3.90 -8.81
C ILE A 122 -6.11 -4.42 -10.23
N GLU A 123 -5.84 -3.58 -11.21
CA GLU A 123 -5.94 -3.91 -12.64
C GLU A 123 -4.75 -4.77 -13.11
N ALA A 124 -4.82 -5.31 -14.33
CA ALA A 124 -3.84 -6.26 -14.86
C ALA A 124 -2.39 -5.73 -14.84
N ASP A 125 -2.21 -4.43 -15.07
CA ASP A 125 -0.89 -3.77 -15.01
C ASP A 125 -0.51 -3.37 -13.56
N GLY A 126 -1.44 -3.50 -12.62
CA GLY A 126 -1.27 -3.09 -11.23
C GLY A 126 -0.48 -4.08 -10.39
N ALA A 127 0.35 -3.56 -9.49
CA ALA A 127 1.10 -4.39 -8.56
C ALA A 127 1.20 -3.74 -7.17
N VAL A 128 1.00 -4.54 -6.12
CA VAL A 128 1.17 -4.11 -4.72
C VAL A 128 2.16 -5.05 -4.05
N ARG A 129 3.24 -4.49 -3.48
CA ARG A 129 4.34 -5.27 -2.92
C ARG A 129 4.76 -4.78 -1.54
N GLY A 130 5.07 -5.74 -0.66
CA GLY A 130 5.69 -5.46 0.64
C GLY A 130 4.87 -4.56 1.56
N LEU A 131 3.54 -4.58 1.46
CA LEU A 131 2.64 -3.73 2.24
C LEU A 131 2.02 -4.50 3.40
N ILE A 132 2.01 -3.90 4.59
CA ILE A 132 1.30 -4.41 5.75
C ILE A 132 0.06 -3.53 5.99
N VAL A 133 -1.12 -4.14 6.02
CA VAL A 133 -2.39 -3.44 6.26
C VAL A 133 -3.01 -3.93 7.56
N LYS A 134 -3.44 -2.99 8.43
CA LYS A 134 -4.12 -3.30 9.69
C LYS A 134 -5.47 -2.60 9.77
N GLY A 135 -6.54 -3.36 10.09
CA GLY A 135 -7.87 -2.77 10.25
C GLY A 135 -9.02 -3.73 9.99
N ASN A 136 -10.17 -3.15 9.68
CA ASN A 136 -11.41 -3.89 9.53
C ASN A 136 -12.09 -3.57 8.20
N VAL A 137 -12.53 -4.61 7.50
CA VAL A 137 -13.36 -4.50 6.30
C VAL A 137 -14.68 -5.21 6.58
N LYS A 138 -15.65 -4.46 7.08
CA LYS A 138 -16.95 -4.96 7.55
C LYS A 138 -18.10 -4.14 6.94
N PRO A 139 -18.33 -4.25 5.64
CA PRO A 139 -19.38 -3.48 4.98
C PRO A 139 -20.76 -3.84 5.46
N ASP A 140 -21.69 -2.87 5.43
CA ASP A 140 -23.11 -3.10 5.64
C ASP A 140 -23.81 -3.54 4.35
N GLY A 141 -24.98 -4.21 4.46
CA GLY A 141 -25.80 -4.63 3.32
C GLY A 141 -25.23 -5.77 2.50
N SER A 142 -25.35 -5.73 1.16
CA SER A 142 -24.85 -6.75 0.25
C SER A 142 -23.32 -6.69 0.19
N LYS A 143 -22.65 -7.85 0.30
CA LYS A 143 -21.24 -7.95 0.66
C LYS A 143 -20.58 -9.08 -0.11
N LYS A 144 -20.15 -8.77 -1.35
CA LYS A 144 -19.46 -9.75 -2.20
C LYS A 144 -18.08 -9.26 -2.55
N GLN A 145 -17.14 -10.18 -2.69
CA GLN A 145 -15.75 -9.91 -3.09
C GLN A 145 -15.08 -8.93 -2.12
N ILE A 146 -14.96 -9.35 -0.87
CA ILE A 146 -14.40 -8.54 0.22
C ILE A 146 -13.04 -9.10 0.61
N GLY A 147 -12.03 -8.28 0.57
CA GLY A 147 -10.67 -8.62 0.99
C GLY A 147 -10.07 -7.58 1.93
N GLY A 148 -9.05 -7.95 2.66
CA GLY A 148 -8.33 -7.01 3.53
C GLY A 148 -7.51 -6.00 2.73
N ILE A 149 -6.86 -6.47 1.67
CA ILE A 149 -6.05 -5.62 0.78
C ILE A 149 -6.86 -5.22 -0.45
N VAL A 150 -7.51 -6.16 -1.13
CA VAL A 150 -8.24 -5.87 -2.37
C VAL A 150 -9.57 -6.60 -2.45
N GLY A 151 -10.59 -5.93 -2.99
CA GLY A 151 -11.85 -6.59 -3.35
C GLY A 151 -11.67 -7.57 -4.50
N THR A 152 -11.17 -7.10 -5.63
CA THR A 152 -10.89 -7.92 -6.82
C THR A 152 -9.49 -7.64 -7.36
N ASN A 153 -8.67 -8.69 -7.44
CA ASN A 153 -7.33 -8.65 -8.01
C ASN A 153 -7.34 -9.16 -9.45
N ARG A 154 -6.81 -8.37 -10.38
CA ARG A 154 -6.48 -8.74 -11.77
C ARG A 154 -4.98 -8.65 -12.05
N GLY A 155 -4.22 -8.05 -11.13
CA GLY A 155 -2.78 -7.82 -11.23
C GLY A 155 -1.96 -8.69 -10.29
N THR A 156 -1.03 -8.07 -9.59
CA THR A 156 -0.06 -8.78 -8.75
C THR A 156 -0.07 -8.24 -7.31
N ILE A 157 -0.15 -9.15 -6.33
CA ILE A 157 0.03 -8.85 -4.90
C ILE A 157 1.14 -9.74 -4.37
N GLU A 158 2.22 -9.15 -3.86
CA GLU A 158 3.40 -9.89 -3.42
C GLU A 158 3.89 -9.45 -2.05
N ASN A 159 4.20 -10.44 -1.19
CA ASN A 159 4.83 -10.22 0.12
C ASN A 159 4.06 -9.20 0.98
N CYS A 160 2.73 -9.21 0.88
CA CYS A 160 1.86 -8.33 1.64
C CYS A 160 1.24 -9.06 2.83
N GLU A 161 0.88 -8.31 3.86
CA GLU A 161 0.23 -8.86 5.05
C GLU A 161 -1.06 -8.09 5.36
N PHE A 162 -2.06 -8.80 5.85
CA PHE A 162 -3.28 -8.20 6.40
C PHE A 162 -3.54 -8.69 7.82
N HIS A 163 -3.78 -7.75 8.75
CA HIS A 163 -4.09 -8.02 10.15
C HIS A 163 -5.42 -7.37 10.53
N GLY A 164 -6.41 -8.17 10.96
CA GLY A 164 -7.68 -7.61 11.41
C GLY A 164 -8.90 -8.46 11.14
N MET A 165 -10.00 -7.85 10.69
CA MET A 165 -11.23 -8.57 10.44
C MET A 165 -11.80 -8.27 9.06
N VAL A 166 -12.24 -9.31 8.36
CA VAL A 166 -12.92 -9.20 7.07
C VAL A 166 -14.25 -9.94 7.17
N SER A 167 -15.35 -9.27 6.85
CA SER A 167 -16.66 -9.92 6.88
C SER A 167 -17.50 -9.59 5.65
N GLY A 168 -18.32 -10.56 5.23
CA GLY A 168 -19.16 -10.40 4.05
C GLY A 168 -20.11 -11.57 3.87
N GLN A 169 -20.59 -11.77 2.66
CA GLN A 169 -21.51 -12.85 2.30
C GLN A 169 -20.89 -13.86 1.36
N GLU A 170 -20.22 -13.40 0.30
CA GLU A 170 -19.68 -14.28 -0.74
C GLU A 170 -18.31 -13.79 -1.22
N ALA A 171 -17.39 -14.72 -1.44
CA ALA A 171 -16.02 -14.46 -1.85
C ALA A 171 -15.29 -13.53 -0.87
N ILE A 172 -15.01 -14.05 0.32
CA ILE A 172 -14.40 -13.31 1.42
C ILE A 172 -13.00 -13.87 1.66
N GLY A 173 -11.99 -13.02 1.63
CA GLY A 173 -10.62 -13.43 1.86
C GLY A 173 -9.82 -12.43 2.70
N GLY A 174 -8.84 -12.92 3.45
CA GLY A 174 -7.97 -12.07 4.26
C GLY A 174 -7.12 -11.12 3.42
N ILE A 175 -6.70 -11.54 2.23
CA ILE A 175 -5.92 -10.72 1.28
C ILE A 175 -6.84 -10.16 0.19
N ALA A 176 -7.50 -11.02 -0.58
CA ALA A 176 -8.34 -10.66 -1.72
C ALA A 176 -9.70 -11.33 -1.62
N GLY A 177 -10.76 -10.61 -1.97
CA GLY A 177 -12.10 -11.20 -2.12
C GLY A 177 -12.16 -12.13 -3.33
N THR A 178 -11.61 -11.69 -4.45
CA THR A 178 -11.49 -12.50 -5.67
C THR A 178 -10.10 -12.28 -6.28
N ASN A 179 -9.48 -13.37 -6.72
CA ASN A 179 -8.30 -13.35 -7.57
C ASN A 179 -8.72 -13.88 -8.95
N GLU A 180 -8.73 -13.01 -9.96
CA GLU A 180 -9.18 -13.37 -11.30
C GLU A 180 -8.14 -14.23 -12.04
N GLU A 181 -8.52 -14.83 -13.14
CA GLU A 181 -7.63 -15.65 -13.97
C GLU A 181 -6.42 -14.84 -14.45
N GLY A 182 -5.23 -15.40 -14.32
CA GLY A 182 -3.97 -14.73 -14.64
C GLY A 182 -3.43 -13.80 -13.56
N ALA A 183 -4.23 -13.42 -12.55
CA ALA A 183 -3.77 -12.60 -11.45
C ALA A 183 -2.93 -13.38 -10.44
N VAL A 184 -1.96 -12.72 -9.81
CA VAL A 184 -0.98 -13.34 -8.92
C VAL A 184 -1.14 -12.86 -7.49
N ILE A 185 -1.20 -13.81 -6.54
CA ILE A 185 -0.99 -13.55 -5.11
C ILE A 185 0.13 -14.45 -4.66
N ARG A 186 1.25 -13.88 -4.18
CA ARG A 186 2.45 -14.64 -3.81
C ARG A 186 3.10 -14.10 -2.53
N GLY A 187 3.53 -15.01 -1.65
CA GLY A 187 4.25 -14.66 -0.42
C GLY A 187 3.43 -13.82 0.58
N CYS A 188 2.11 -13.74 0.38
CA CYS A 188 1.23 -12.97 1.25
C CYS A 188 0.81 -13.75 2.49
N LYS A 189 0.51 -13.03 3.58
CA LYS A 189 0.06 -13.61 4.83
C LYS A 189 -1.21 -12.91 5.32
N SER A 190 -2.16 -13.69 5.79
CA SER A 190 -3.35 -13.20 6.44
C SER A 190 -3.34 -13.57 7.92
N TYR A 191 -3.41 -12.56 8.78
CA TYR A 191 -3.59 -12.68 10.22
C TYR A 191 -4.97 -12.11 10.58
N SER A 192 -6.00 -12.58 9.87
CA SER A 192 -7.33 -12.03 9.99
C SER A 192 -8.37 -13.05 10.46
N VAL A 193 -9.40 -12.54 11.12
CA VAL A 193 -10.65 -13.27 11.29
C VAL A 193 -11.54 -12.99 10.08
N THR A 194 -11.77 -14.00 9.25
CA THR A 194 -12.66 -13.92 8.09
C THR A 194 -14.02 -14.54 8.38
N THR A 195 -15.10 -13.84 8.04
CA THR A 195 -16.46 -14.32 8.23
C THR A 195 -17.28 -14.15 6.96
N GLY A 196 -17.84 -15.22 6.45
CA GLY A 196 -18.66 -15.21 5.24
C GLY A 196 -19.60 -16.42 5.17
N ASN A 197 -20.59 -16.35 4.27
CA ASN A 197 -21.55 -17.43 4.08
C ASN A 197 -21.08 -18.43 3.01
N ASN A 198 -20.43 -17.93 1.95
CA ASN A 198 -19.94 -18.74 0.83
C ASN A 198 -18.53 -18.29 0.40
N LYS A 199 -17.68 -19.27 0.01
CA LYS A 199 -16.34 -19.02 -0.53
C LYS A 199 -15.51 -18.11 0.38
N THR A 200 -15.35 -18.52 1.65
CA THR A 200 -14.58 -17.80 2.65
C THR A 200 -13.19 -18.43 2.77
N GLY A 201 -12.14 -17.63 2.72
CA GLY A 201 -10.76 -18.03 2.90
C GLY A 201 -9.99 -17.07 3.83
N GLY A 202 -9.06 -17.62 4.63
CA GLY A 202 -8.19 -16.87 5.55
C GLY A 202 -6.78 -16.71 5.01
#